data_4193e7aa10363f543091ba7ef539fa69
#
_entry.id   4193e7aa10363f543091ba7ef539fa69
#
_cell.length_a   1.000
_cell.length_b   1.000
_cell.length_c   1.000
_cell.angle_alpha   90.00
_cell.angle_beta   90.00
_cell.angle_gamma   90.00
#
_symmetry.space_group_name_H-M   'P 1'
#
loop_
_entity.id
_entity.type
_entity.pdbx_description
1 polymer ?
#
loop_
_entity_poly.entity_id
_entity_poly.type
_entity_poly.pdbx_seq_one_letter_code
_entity_poly.pdbx_strand_id
1 'polypeptide(L)'
;MTFAGAALSGVIPAIARADPVGHQVTYTVTTTSDLMANIRYMSADPPSMAAFNADSSKYMITLHTPIAGGQPLVYTATLANPSQWAIVTASGGLRVNPEFHCEIVVDGQVVVSQDGGSGVQCSTRPW
;
A
#
# COMPACT_ATOMS: atom_id res chain seq x y z
N MET A 1 34.01 -22.99 14.79
CA MET A 1 33.43 -22.10 14.57
C MET A 1 32.97 -21.84 14.41
N THR A 2 33.02 -22.36 14.47
CA THR A 2 32.31 -21.48 14.21
C THR A 2 31.66 -21.25 14.09
N PHE A 3 31.63 -21.57 14.05
CA PHE A 3 30.74 -20.67 13.90
C PHE A 3 30.29 -20.49 13.48
N ALA A 4 30.73 -21.05 13.75
CA ALA A 4 30.19 -20.27 13.38
C ALA A 4 29.61 -19.97 13.21
N GLY A 5 30.01 -20.74 13.39
CA GLY A 5 29.48 -19.76 13.16
C GLY A 5 28.77 -19.54 12.97
N ALA A 6 28.85 -19.70 13.02
CA ALA A 6 28.29 -18.84 12.82
C ALA A 6 27.63 -18.48 12.71
N ALA A 7 27.91 -18.85 12.74
CA ALA A 7 27.33 -17.91 12.58
C ALA A 7 26.72 -17.52 12.55
N LEU A 8 26.86 -17.80 12.61
CA LEU A 8 26.25 -16.85 12.59
C LEU A 8 25.71 -16.43 12.39
N SER A 9 26.08 -16.80 12.48
CA SER A 9 25.49 -15.81 12.25
C SER A 9 24.86 -15.41 12.25
N GLY A 10 25.15 -15.90 12.44
CA GLY A 10 24.49 -14.89 12.34
C GLY A 10 23.80 -14.67 12.43
N VAL A 11 23.93 -14.84 12.64
CA VAL A 11 23.11 -14.04 12.62
C VAL A 11 22.41 -13.76 12.84
N ILE A 12 22.51 -13.96 12.92
CA ILE A 12 21.67 -13.22 13.08
C ILE A 12 21.22 -12.84 13.52
N PRO A 13 21.11 -12.85 13.48
CA PRO A 13 20.28 -12.06 13.71
C PRO A 13 19.70 -11.80 14.07
N ALA A 14 19.57 -11.90 14.05
CA ALA A 14 18.65 -11.24 14.02
C ALA A 14 18.08 -11.11 14.40
N ILE A 15 18.13 -11.33 14.51
CA ILE A 15 17.32 -10.90 14.64
C ILE A 15 16.74 -10.65 15.08
N ALA A 16 16.76 -10.67 15.10
CA ALA A 16 15.91 -10.15 15.20
C ALA A 16 15.33 -9.85 15.26
N ARG A 17 15.17 -9.82 15.07
CA ARG A 17 14.35 -9.20 14.82
C ARG A 17 13.33 -9.09 15.34
N ALA A 18 13.41 -8.76 15.57
CA ALA A 18 12.43 -8.48 15.99
C ALA A 18 11.42 -8.37 15.64
N ASP A 19 10.88 -8.65 16.00
CA ASP A 19 9.91 -8.63 15.31
C ASP A 19 9.38 -7.76 14.89
N PRO A 20 9.57 -7.74 14.13
CA PRO A 20 9.02 -6.54 13.73
C PRO A 20 7.54 -6.55 13.85
N VAL A 21 7.05 -5.43 14.25
CA VAL A 21 5.63 -5.28 14.41
C VAL A 21 5.00 -4.75 13.14
N GLY A 22 5.70 -4.78 12.03
CA GLY A 22 5.18 -4.20 10.81
C GLY A 22 5.50 -5.02 9.57
N HIS A 23 4.62 -4.91 8.57
CA HIS A 23 4.83 -5.50 7.24
C HIS A 23 5.04 -4.39 6.24
N GLN A 24 5.92 -4.61 5.28
CA GLN A 24 6.15 -3.64 4.21
C GLN A 24 5.02 -3.74 3.20
N VAL A 25 4.28 -2.66 3.03
CA VAL A 25 3.16 -2.58 2.09
C VAL A 25 3.54 -1.63 0.98
N THR A 26 3.35 -2.06 -0.26
CA THR A 26 3.59 -1.24 -1.44
C THR A 26 2.30 -1.13 -2.21
N TYR A 27 1.88 0.10 -2.48
CA TYR A 27 0.71 0.40 -3.29
C TYR A 27 1.17 0.90 -4.64
N THR A 28 0.67 0.30 -5.72
CA THR A 28 1.00 0.69 -7.08
C THR A 28 -0.26 1.08 -7.81
N VAL A 29 -0.23 2.23 -8.50
CA VAL A 29 -1.34 2.73 -9.29
C VAL A 29 -0.84 3.06 -10.68
N THR A 30 -1.52 2.56 -11.71
CA THR A 30 -1.22 2.88 -13.10
C THR A 30 -2.48 3.29 -13.83
N THR A 31 -2.30 4.02 -14.92
CA THR A 31 -3.37 4.35 -15.85
C THR A 31 -2.84 4.28 -17.27
N THR A 32 -3.75 4.30 -18.24
CA THR A 32 -3.39 4.36 -19.65
C THR A 32 -3.31 5.79 -20.18
N SER A 33 -3.72 6.78 -19.40
CA SER A 33 -3.78 8.18 -19.83
C SER A 33 -3.08 9.09 -18.83
N ASP A 34 -2.53 10.20 -19.35
CA ASP A 34 -1.98 11.25 -18.50
C ASP A 34 -3.12 12.05 -17.89
N LEU A 35 -3.09 12.24 -16.56
CA LEU A 35 -4.12 13.02 -15.87
C LEU A 35 -3.66 13.39 -14.47
N MET A 36 -4.47 14.23 -13.80
CA MET A 36 -4.31 14.48 -12.37
C MET A 36 -5.16 13.46 -11.62
N ALA A 37 -4.52 12.65 -10.81
CA ALA A 37 -5.17 11.58 -10.08
C ALA A 37 -5.39 11.97 -8.62
N ASN A 38 -6.55 11.57 -8.10
CA ASN A 38 -6.84 11.65 -6.66
C ASN A 38 -6.53 10.29 -6.06
N ILE A 39 -5.57 10.25 -5.15
CA ILE A 39 -5.10 8.99 -4.58
C ILE A 39 -5.19 9.06 -3.06
N ARG A 40 -5.69 7.99 -2.47
CA ARG A 40 -5.70 7.82 -1.01
C ARG A 40 -5.16 6.43 -0.69
N TYR A 41 -4.30 6.35 0.31
CA TYR A 41 -3.81 5.05 0.75
C TYR A 41 -3.58 5.06 2.27
N MET A 42 -3.69 3.86 2.86
CA MET A 42 -3.48 3.69 4.30
C MET A 42 -1.99 3.73 4.60
N SER A 43 -1.57 4.66 5.44
CA SER A 43 -0.16 4.84 5.80
C SER A 43 0.16 4.34 7.21
N ALA A 44 -0.86 4.15 8.05
CA ALA A 44 -0.67 3.69 9.43
C ALA A 44 -1.93 2.97 9.88
N ASP A 45 -1.77 1.95 10.74
CA ASP A 45 -2.91 1.21 11.26
C ASP A 45 -3.72 2.07 12.23
N PRO A 46 -5.02 2.23 12.01
CA PRO A 46 -5.88 2.77 13.08
C PRO A 46 -5.97 1.76 14.22
N PRO A 47 -6.10 2.23 15.48
CA PRO A 47 -6.29 1.30 16.59
C PRO A 47 -7.63 0.59 16.56
N SER A 48 -8.62 1.16 15.86
CA SER A 48 -9.96 0.58 15.76
C SER A 48 -10.70 1.21 14.59
N MET A 49 -11.79 0.60 14.19
CA MET A 49 -12.68 1.16 13.18
C MET A 49 -13.30 2.47 13.65
N ALA A 50 -13.61 2.55 14.95
CA ALA A 50 -14.16 3.79 15.53
C ALA A 50 -13.15 4.94 15.42
N ALA A 51 -11.88 4.67 15.68
CA ALA A 51 -10.84 5.71 15.56
C ALA A 51 -10.68 6.14 14.09
N PHE A 52 -10.73 5.20 13.16
CA PHE A 52 -10.66 5.51 11.74
C PHE A 52 -11.83 6.37 11.30
N ASN A 53 -13.04 6.01 11.72
CA ASN A 53 -14.24 6.75 11.36
C ASN A 53 -14.27 8.15 11.99
N ALA A 54 -13.64 8.32 13.15
CA ALA A 54 -13.58 9.63 13.81
C ALA A 54 -12.66 10.59 13.06
N ASP A 55 -11.53 10.09 12.53
CA ASP A 55 -10.59 10.95 11.80
C ASP A 55 -9.69 10.08 10.91
N SER A 56 -10.17 9.77 9.73
CA SER A 56 -9.42 8.94 8.78
C SER A 56 -8.13 9.62 8.29
N SER A 57 -8.08 10.94 8.34
CA SER A 57 -6.90 11.68 7.86
C SER A 57 -5.65 11.42 8.71
N LYS A 58 -5.81 10.91 9.92
CA LYS A 58 -4.66 10.52 10.74
C LYS A 58 -3.95 9.27 10.22
N TYR A 59 -4.65 8.46 9.43
CA TYR A 59 -4.18 7.13 9.04
C TYR A 59 -4.02 6.98 7.53
N MET A 60 -4.68 7.83 6.75
CA MET A 60 -4.60 7.81 5.29
C MET A 60 -3.94 9.07 4.76
N ILE A 61 -3.13 8.87 3.71
CA ILE A 61 -2.56 9.99 2.96
C ILE A 61 -3.44 10.20 1.74
N THR A 62 -3.78 11.46 1.49
CA THR A 62 -4.58 11.87 0.33
C THR A 62 -3.71 12.76 -0.56
N LEU A 63 -3.65 12.43 -1.84
CA LEU A 63 -2.83 13.12 -2.81
C LEU A 63 -3.65 13.52 -4.02
N HIS A 64 -3.32 14.67 -4.60
CA HIS A 64 -3.79 15.09 -5.91
C HIS A 64 -2.54 15.29 -6.76
N THR A 65 -2.22 14.36 -7.63
CA THR A 65 -0.92 14.28 -8.26
C THR A 65 -1.03 13.89 -9.73
N PRO A 66 -0.13 14.39 -10.58
CA PRO A 66 -0.11 13.94 -11.96
C PRO A 66 0.32 12.48 -12.04
N ILE A 67 -0.29 11.76 -12.96
CA ILE A 67 0.09 10.40 -13.31
C ILE A 67 0.23 10.34 -14.83
N ALA A 68 1.31 9.75 -15.30
CA ALA A 68 1.57 9.58 -16.73
C ALA A 68 1.14 8.19 -17.16
N GLY A 69 0.51 8.09 -18.33
CA GLY A 69 0.08 6.80 -18.85
C GLY A 69 1.23 5.82 -18.99
N GLY A 70 1.06 4.61 -18.45
CA GLY A 70 2.08 3.58 -18.46
C GLY A 70 3.18 3.75 -17.43
N GLN A 71 3.16 4.81 -16.62
CA GLN A 71 4.16 5.06 -15.57
C GLN A 71 3.53 4.82 -14.20
N PRO A 72 3.99 3.82 -13.44
CA PRO A 72 3.36 3.54 -12.15
C PRO A 72 3.70 4.62 -11.12
N LEU A 73 2.71 4.94 -10.28
CA LEU A 73 2.92 5.64 -9.03
C LEU A 73 3.04 4.59 -7.93
N VAL A 74 4.07 4.71 -7.10
CA VAL A 74 4.38 3.71 -6.08
C VAL A 74 4.48 4.39 -4.73
N TYR A 75 3.73 3.89 -3.75
CA TYR A 75 3.75 4.39 -2.38
C TYR A 75 4.01 3.23 -1.44
N THR A 76 4.71 3.49 -0.35
CA THR A 76 5.02 2.47 0.64
C THR A 76 4.54 2.87 2.01
N ALA A 77 4.22 1.88 2.82
CA ALA A 77 3.82 2.06 4.20
C ALA A 77 4.22 0.82 5.00
N THR A 78 4.33 0.99 6.30
CA THR A 78 4.53 -0.14 7.21
C THR A 78 3.27 -0.30 8.05
N LEU A 79 2.61 -1.45 7.92
CA LEU A 79 1.37 -1.73 8.65
C LEU A 79 1.56 -2.97 9.51
N ALA A 80 1.04 -2.91 10.73
CA ALA A 80 1.08 -4.07 11.63
C ALA A 80 0.07 -5.13 11.20
N ASN A 81 -1.06 -4.71 10.64
CA ASN A 81 -2.12 -5.64 10.21
C ASN A 81 -2.63 -5.26 8.82
N PRO A 82 -1.81 -5.51 7.78
CA PRO A 82 -2.20 -5.13 6.43
C PRO A 82 -3.42 -5.90 5.90
N SER A 83 -3.68 -7.11 6.40
CA SER A 83 -4.85 -7.87 5.96
C SER A 83 -6.16 -7.20 6.35
N GLN A 84 -6.13 -6.33 7.35
CA GLN A 84 -7.31 -5.57 7.78
C GLN A 84 -7.31 -4.15 7.24
N TRP A 85 -6.16 -3.51 7.08
CA TRP A 85 -6.10 -2.07 6.88
C TRP A 85 -5.55 -1.61 5.54
N ALA A 86 -4.86 -2.48 4.78
CA ALA A 86 -4.27 -2.03 3.52
C ALA A 86 -5.34 -1.69 2.50
N ILE A 87 -5.33 -0.46 2.03
CA ILE A 87 -6.26 0.02 1.01
C ILE A 87 -5.60 1.15 0.23
N VAL A 88 -5.85 1.17 -1.08
CA VAL A 88 -5.51 2.28 -1.94
C VAL A 88 -6.68 2.54 -2.88
N THR A 89 -7.01 3.81 -3.08
CA THR A 89 -8.01 4.22 -4.06
C THR A 89 -7.40 5.24 -5.00
N ALA A 90 -7.85 5.23 -6.24
CA ALA A 90 -7.42 6.20 -7.24
C ALA A 90 -8.60 6.55 -8.12
N SER A 91 -8.71 7.83 -8.49
CA SER A 91 -9.73 8.28 -9.42
C SER A 91 -9.19 9.40 -10.29
N GLY A 92 -9.76 9.54 -11.48
CA GLY A 92 -9.32 10.50 -12.47
C GLY A 92 -10.14 11.78 -12.53
N GLY A 93 -11.04 12.01 -11.60
CA GLY A 93 -11.86 13.22 -11.60
C GLY A 93 -12.70 13.31 -12.86
N LEU A 94 -12.45 14.35 -13.65
CA LEU A 94 -13.25 14.62 -14.85
C LEU A 94 -12.83 13.81 -16.08
N ARG A 95 -11.74 13.05 -15.99
CA ARG A 95 -11.27 12.25 -17.12
C ARG A 95 -12.19 11.07 -17.36
N VAL A 96 -12.58 10.84 -18.62
CA VAL A 96 -13.46 9.73 -18.98
C VAL A 96 -12.61 8.49 -19.26
N ASN A 97 -12.90 7.40 -18.55
CA ASN A 97 -12.28 6.09 -18.75
C ASN A 97 -10.75 6.12 -18.82
N PRO A 98 -10.05 6.62 -17.79
CA PRO A 98 -8.59 6.59 -17.81
C PRO A 98 -8.02 5.18 -17.59
N GLU A 99 -8.84 4.20 -17.27
CA GLU A 99 -8.46 2.79 -17.10
C GLU A 99 -7.39 2.63 -16.05
N PHE A 100 -7.80 2.77 -14.80
CA PHE A 100 -6.91 2.59 -13.66
C PHE A 100 -6.66 1.13 -13.36
N HIS A 101 -5.47 0.85 -12.88
CA HIS A 101 -5.11 -0.43 -12.28
C HIS A 101 -4.41 -0.15 -10.97
N CYS A 102 -4.71 -0.95 -9.93
CA CYS A 102 -3.99 -0.87 -8.67
C CYS A 102 -3.56 -2.23 -8.18
N GLU A 103 -2.50 -2.24 -7.37
CA GLU A 103 -2.00 -3.45 -6.71
C GLU A 103 -1.59 -3.13 -5.29
N ILE A 104 -1.78 -4.10 -4.41
CA ILE A 104 -1.22 -4.06 -3.06
C ILE A 104 -0.24 -5.23 -2.95
N VAL A 105 0.99 -4.90 -2.57
CA VAL A 105 2.05 -5.88 -2.35
C VAL A 105 2.40 -5.85 -0.87
N VAL A 106 2.38 -7.02 -0.23
CA VAL A 106 2.75 -7.15 1.18
C VAL A 106 3.95 -8.07 1.27
N ASP A 107 5.04 -7.55 1.84
CA ASP A 107 6.29 -8.28 2.01
C ASP A 107 6.75 -8.96 0.72
N GLY A 108 6.62 -8.23 -0.40
CA GLY A 108 7.08 -8.69 -1.70
C GLY A 108 6.09 -9.53 -2.48
N GLN A 109 4.90 -9.79 -1.96
CA GLN A 109 3.90 -10.61 -2.65
C GLN A 109 2.67 -9.79 -2.99
N VAL A 110 2.19 -9.90 -4.22
CA VAL A 110 0.95 -9.25 -4.64
C VAL A 110 -0.22 -9.95 -3.96
N VAL A 111 -0.98 -9.21 -3.17
CA VAL A 111 -2.13 -9.76 -2.44
C VAL A 111 -3.45 -9.26 -3.01
N VAL A 112 -3.46 -8.12 -3.69
CA VAL A 112 -4.66 -7.57 -4.34
C VAL A 112 -4.25 -6.94 -5.66
N SER A 113 -5.08 -7.13 -6.69
CA SER A 113 -4.89 -6.51 -8.00
C SER A 113 -6.28 -6.27 -8.59
N GLN A 114 -6.57 -5.03 -9.00
CA GLN A 114 -7.88 -4.65 -9.51
C GLN A 114 -7.74 -3.66 -10.65
N ASP A 115 -8.72 -3.70 -11.55
CA ASP A 115 -8.87 -2.76 -12.66
C ASP A 115 -10.15 -1.97 -12.49
N GLY A 116 -10.13 -0.71 -12.93
CA GLY A 116 -11.31 0.13 -12.93
C GLY A 116 -11.25 1.13 -14.07
N GLY A 117 -12.43 1.62 -14.51
CA GLY A 117 -12.51 2.57 -15.61
C GLY A 117 -12.10 3.99 -15.19
N SER A 118 -12.97 4.66 -14.45
CA SER A 118 -12.73 6.04 -14.01
C SER A 118 -12.21 6.12 -12.58
N GLY A 119 -12.15 4.99 -11.87
CA GLY A 119 -11.61 4.89 -10.53
C GLY A 119 -11.41 3.43 -10.18
N VAL A 120 -10.56 3.19 -9.18
CA VAL A 120 -10.21 1.83 -8.76
C VAL A 120 -9.97 1.81 -7.25
N GLN A 121 -10.30 0.70 -6.63
CA GLN A 121 -9.98 0.45 -5.23
C GLN A 121 -9.36 -0.92 -5.08
N CYS A 122 -8.21 -0.98 -4.43
CA CYS A 122 -7.59 -2.22 -3.96
C CYS A 122 -7.65 -2.23 -2.45
N SER A 123 -8.18 -3.29 -1.87
CA SER A 123 -8.22 -3.43 -0.43
C SER A 123 -8.08 -4.90 -0.06
N THR A 124 -7.52 -5.16 1.11
CA THR A 124 -7.30 -6.53 1.56
C THR A 124 -8.53 -7.13 2.23
N ARG A 125 -9.55 -6.32 2.46
CA ARG A 125 -10.86 -6.77 2.95
C ARG A 125 -11.95 -5.89 2.36
N PRO A 126 -13.21 -6.32 2.41
CA PRO A 126 -14.31 -5.44 2.02
C PRO A 126 -14.41 -4.24 2.97
N TRP A 127 -14.68 -3.10 2.40
CA TRP A 127 -14.80 -1.85 3.17
C TRP A 127 -16.22 -1.29 3.13
#